data_03e11db7b3e001efc4c3a89225a91bf1
#
_entry.id   03e11db7b3e001efc4c3a89225a91bf1
#
_cell.length_a   1.000
_cell.length_b   1.000
_cell.length_c   1.000
_cell.angle_alpha   90.00
_cell.angle_beta   90.00
_cell.angle_gamma   90.00
#
_symmetry.space_group_name_H-M   'P 1'
#
loop_
_entity.id
_entity.type
_entity.pdbx_description
1 polymer ?
#
loop_
_entity_poly.entity_id
_entity_poly.type
_entity_poly.pdbx_seq_one_letter_code
_entity_poly.pdbx_strand_id
1 'polypeptide(L)'
;HNCWTNCTDDSQEMQDEIAAMAGAIVVTPVAAPTVFSDALSIPDGVIAAGGNRFEDNVIALYEFRAGSGNTISDLSGVSPELQLTISGDVDWVGGYGIQINNGKAQGSTAASKKLHDRIKFSGEYSIEAWVVPANVVQEGPARIVSYSAGTGARNFTLGQTLYNYDFLHRSSTTDGNGEAALSTADGDEDLQASLQHVVVTFDPINGRQIYVNGVFTDDTDNTAAGNLADWDDTFALVLGNEVSNDRLWQGIIRLVAIHERALTPAQIQQNFDAGVGAKFFLLFGIGGIGGVPADSYIMFEVEEYDNYSYLFNKPTFINLRTGVTLGSIAVEGMRIGINSKEASVGQAFANLSVTVDDAGYDPATGQLLSPLGTVISKETDADTDEFYLTFEMLGTQPGVVSTPGVLATLPLPDPGVASEIGLRTFDEINAAMAAMTGVDPADLQASFLTMRRSLPSTETIEGFLAAQQMSITQLAIEYCDALVENAGLRNAFFDGAVNAPTTFDFNAPVATAFAGGKAAVIVDDLYTKMIGLPGTGLDLSDAPTRSDIQQVLVDGYPDVDLAGDPYPVASLFDTMSTGCTACDANDTRSIVKGLCGAVLGSAAMLVQ
;
A
#
# COMPACT_ATOMS: atom_id res chain seq x y z
N HIS A 1 -9.27 -5.03 -10.38
CA HIS A 1 -9.46 -4.04 -11.17
C HIS A 1 -10.60 -3.06 -10.91
N ASN A 2 -11.76 -3.04 -11.51
CA ASN A 2 -12.80 -1.99 -11.37
C ASN A 2 -14.00 -2.42 -10.51
N CYS A 3 -13.84 -3.43 -9.67
CA CYS A 3 -14.90 -3.97 -8.85
C CYS A 3 -15.31 -3.02 -7.73
N TRP A 4 -14.36 -2.32 -7.19
CA TRP A 4 -14.50 -1.43 -6.04
C TRP A 4 -15.32 -0.16 -6.27
N THR A 5 -15.63 0.18 -7.53
CA THR A 5 -16.40 1.40 -7.87
C THR A 5 -17.88 1.19 -8.13
N ASN A 6 -18.38 -0.08 -8.20
CA ASN A 6 -19.77 -0.37 -8.53
C ASN A 6 -20.34 -1.62 -7.84
N CYS A 7 -19.79 -2.03 -6.70
CA CYS A 7 -20.22 -3.23 -6.00
C CYS A 7 -21.42 -2.95 -5.12
N THR A 8 -22.53 -3.66 -5.39
CA THR A 8 -23.78 -3.58 -4.61
C THR A 8 -23.85 -4.61 -3.48
N ASP A 9 -22.85 -5.51 -3.38
CA ASP A 9 -22.68 -6.48 -2.31
C ASP A 9 -21.18 -6.73 -2.10
N ASP A 10 -20.54 -5.83 -1.35
CA ASP A 10 -19.11 -5.79 -1.13
C ASP A 10 -18.56 -7.07 -0.48
N SER A 11 -19.35 -7.75 0.34
CA SER A 11 -18.89 -8.95 1.05
C SER A 11 -18.69 -10.13 0.10
N GLN A 12 -19.58 -10.37 -0.83
CA GLN A 12 -19.47 -11.50 -1.77
C GLN A 12 -18.39 -11.23 -2.82
N GLU A 13 -18.33 -10.02 -3.33
CA GLU A 13 -17.37 -9.64 -4.37
C GLU A 13 -15.95 -9.58 -3.82
N MET A 14 -15.78 -9.09 -2.59
CA MET A 14 -14.51 -9.15 -1.86
C MET A 14 -14.08 -10.61 -1.64
N GLN A 15 -14.99 -11.51 -1.27
CA GLN A 15 -14.69 -12.92 -1.12
C GLN A 15 -14.31 -13.58 -2.45
N ASP A 16 -14.97 -13.20 -3.54
CA ASP A 16 -14.68 -13.71 -4.88
C ASP A 16 -13.29 -13.22 -5.36
N GLU A 17 -12.91 -11.97 -5.07
CA GLU A 17 -11.56 -11.47 -5.35
C GLU A 17 -10.50 -12.12 -4.47
N ILE A 18 -10.74 -12.26 -3.17
CA ILE A 18 -9.87 -12.99 -2.25
C ILE A 18 -9.69 -14.43 -2.72
N ALA A 19 -10.78 -15.11 -3.13
CA ALA A 19 -10.73 -16.46 -3.66
C ALA A 19 -9.95 -16.54 -4.97
N ALA A 20 -10.09 -15.56 -5.85
CA ALA A 20 -9.34 -15.47 -7.10
C ALA A 20 -7.84 -15.25 -6.84
N MET A 21 -7.49 -14.38 -5.89
CA MET A 21 -6.10 -14.15 -5.48
C MET A 21 -5.50 -15.36 -4.76
N ALA A 22 -6.22 -15.98 -3.84
CA ALA A 22 -5.79 -17.20 -3.16
C ALA A 22 -5.63 -18.39 -4.14
N GLY A 23 -6.48 -18.44 -5.17
CA GLY A 23 -6.35 -19.42 -6.26
C GLY A 23 -5.15 -19.20 -7.18
N ALA A 24 -4.65 -17.96 -7.25
CA ALA A 24 -3.44 -17.62 -8.01
C ALA A 24 -2.15 -17.86 -7.21
N ILE A 25 -2.25 -17.97 -5.88
CA ILE A 25 -1.13 -18.27 -4.99
C ILE A 25 -0.98 -19.80 -4.91
N VAL A 26 -0.04 -20.35 -5.66
CA VAL A 26 0.38 -21.75 -5.49
C VAL A 26 1.22 -21.84 -4.22
N VAL A 27 0.57 -22.01 -3.08
CA VAL A 27 1.26 -22.33 -1.83
C VAL A 27 1.69 -23.79 -1.91
N THR A 28 2.95 -24.05 -2.19
CA THR A 28 3.53 -25.39 -2.02
C THR A 28 3.63 -25.66 -0.53
N PRO A 29 2.95 -26.68 0.02
CA PRO A 29 3.04 -26.94 1.44
C PRO A 29 4.44 -27.41 1.79
N VAL A 30 5.19 -26.58 2.51
CA VAL A 30 6.43 -26.99 3.16
C VAL A 30 6.05 -27.80 4.40
N ALA A 31 6.56 -29.03 4.47
CA ALA A 31 6.27 -29.93 5.57
C ALA A 31 6.90 -29.44 6.88
N ALA A 32 6.01 -29.12 7.82
CA ALA A 32 6.12 -29.11 9.28
C ALA A 32 7.24 -28.30 9.97
N PRO A 33 7.12 -28.03 11.23
CA PRO A 33 5.99 -27.77 12.11
C PRO A 33 6.16 -26.41 12.80
N THR A 34 5.80 -25.37 12.19
CA THR A 34 5.61 -24.10 12.85
C THR A 34 4.60 -23.30 12.05
N VAL A 35 3.65 -22.84 12.75
CA VAL A 35 2.48 -22.18 12.28
C VAL A 35 2.82 -20.90 11.58
N PHE A 36 2.46 -20.81 10.33
CA PHE A 36 2.65 -19.61 9.54
C PHE A 36 1.30 -18.96 9.27
N SER A 37 1.15 -17.71 9.59
CA SER A 37 0.17 -16.86 8.97
C SER A 37 0.89 -16.07 7.89
N ASP A 38 0.70 -16.46 6.64
CA ASP A 38 1.06 -15.56 5.55
C ASP A 38 0.06 -14.40 5.60
N ALA A 39 0.54 -13.20 5.95
CA ALA A 39 -0.27 -12.02 5.79
C ALA A 39 -0.25 -11.66 4.30
N LEU A 40 -1.37 -11.84 3.62
CA LEU A 40 -1.56 -11.26 2.31
C LEU A 40 -1.98 -9.80 2.52
N SER A 41 -1.11 -8.88 2.21
CA SER A 41 -1.46 -7.46 2.11
C SER A 41 -2.02 -7.20 0.72
N ILE A 42 -3.14 -6.51 0.63
CA ILE A 42 -3.71 -6.01 -0.63
C ILE A 42 -3.52 -4.49 -0.61
N PRO A 43 -2.35 -3.97 -1.04
CA PRO A 43 -2.03 -2.56 -0.80
C PRO A 43 -2.75 -1.59 -1.73
N ASP A 44 -3.09 -1.96 -2.96
CA ASP A 44 -3.40 -0.95 -3.99
C ASP A 44 -4.84 -0.92 -4.50
N GLY A 45 -5.72 -1.77 -4.01
CA GLY A 45 -7.10 -1.83 -4.51
C GLY A 45 -8.14 -1.24 -3.57
N VAL A 46 -7.77 -1.06 -2.31
CA VAL A 46 -8.74 -0.77 -1.26
C VAL A 46 -8.53 0.62 -0.71
N ILE A 47 -8.90 1.58 -1.50
CA ILE A 47 -9.09 2.94 -0.99
C ILE A 47 -10.50 2.97 -0.44
N ALA A 48 -10.61 2.91 0.85
CA ALA A 48 -11.89 2.74 1.51
C ALA A 48 -12.81 3.95 1.42
N ALA A 49 -12.29 5.09 1.08
CA ALA A 49 -13.14 6.22 0.73
C ALA A 49 -14.00 5.93 -0.53
N GLY A 50 -13.88 4.76 -1.12
CA GLY A 50 -14.61 4.38 -2.32
C GLY A 50 -15.46 3.13 -2.21
N GLY A 51 -15.33 2.34 -1.16
CA GLY A 51 -16.13 1.12 -1.04
C GLY A 51 -17.57 1.43 -0.66
N ASN A 52 -18.52 1.21 -1.56
CA ASN A 52 -19.96 1.35 -1.31
C ASN A 52 -20.41 2.72 -0.76
N ARG A 53 -19.62 3.77 -0.96
CA ARG A 53 -20.00 5.13 -0.59
C ARG A 53 -21.08 5.64 -1.53
N PHE A 54 -22.10 6.32 -1.00
CA PHE A 54 -23.10 7.02 -1.80
C PHE A 54 -22.50 8.31 -2.37
N GLU A 55 -22.24 8.34 -3.66
CA GLU A 55 -21.61 9.46 -4.37
C GLU A 55 -22.52 10.15 -5.39
N ASP A 56 -23.75 9.69 -5.54
CA ASP A 56 -24.69 10.36 -6.42
C ASP A 56 -24.94 11.81 -5.94
N ASN A 57 -24.95 12.73 -6.89
CA ASN A 57 -25.14 14.17 -6.64
C ASN A 57 -24.00 14.86 -5.87
N VAL A 58 -22.81 14.26 -5.75
CA VAL A 58 -21.61 14.92 -5.24
C VAL A 58 -21.15 15.97 -6.25
N ILE A 59 -20.94 17.20 -5.79
CA ILE A 59 -20.50 18.33 -6.62
C ILE A 59 -19.11 18.86 -6.23
N ALA A 60 -18.61 18.48 -5.07
CA ALA A 60 -17.21 18.66 -4.67
C ALA A 60 -16.82 17.52 -3.72
N LEU A 61 -15.65 16.89 -3.96
CA LEU A 61 -15.13 15.77 -3.18
C LEU A 61 -13.64 15.92 -2.93
N TYR A 62 -13.25 15.87 -1.67
CA TYR A 62 -11.85 15.97 -1.23
C TYR A 62 -11.52 14.78 -0.33
N GLU A 63 -10.64 13.90 -0.80
CA GLU A 63 -10.17 12.71 -0.06
C GLU A 63 -8.71 12.81 0.37
N PHE A 64 -8.03 13.91 0.05
CA PHE A 64 -6.67 14.23 0.49
C PHE A 64 -5.61 13.19 0.14
N ARG A 65 -5.72 12.54 -1.03
CA ARG A 65 -4.84 11.44 -1.45
C ARG A 65 -3.43 11.86 -1.86
N ALA A 66 -3.18 13.16 -2.12
CA ALA A 66 -1.90 13.62 -2.67
C ALA A 66 -0.72 13.44 -1.71
N GLY A 67 -0.95 13.48 -0.39
CA GLY A 67 0.07 13.29 0.64
C GLY A 67 1.17 14.35 0.68
N SER A 68 1.24 15.27 -0.29
CA SER A 68 2.27 16.32 -0.37
C SER A 68 1.83 17.47 -1.28
N GLY A 69 2.59 18.56 -1.26
CA GLY A 69 2.30 19.75 -2.07
C GLY A 69 1.29 20.69 -1.41
N ASN A 70 0.83 21.69 -2.16
CA ASN A 70 -0.07 22.74 -1.67
C ASN A 70 -1.43 22.76 -2.37
N THR A 71 -1.75 21.75 -3.16
CA THR A 71 -3.00 21.68 -3.92
C THR A 71 -3.77 20.42 -3.53
N ILE A 72 -5.06 20.58 -3.22
CA ILE A 72 -6.00 19.50 -2.97
C ILE A 72 -6.94 19.43 -4.16
N SER A 73 -6.98 18.27 -4.81
CA SER A 73 -7.81 18.05 -6.00
C SER A 73 -9.27 17.78 -5.62
N ASP A 74 -10.17 18.33 -6.40
CA ASP A 74 -11.58 17.96 -6.38
C ASP A 74 -11.82 16.72 -7.22
N LEU A 75 -12.24 15.64 -6.58
CA LEU A 75 -12.43 14.32 -7.19
C LEU A 75 -13.88 14.07 -7.64
N SER A 76 -14.79 15.06 -7.51
CA SER A 76 -16.20 14.90 -7.88
C SER A 76 -16.44 14.67 -9.38
N GLY A 77 -15.46 15.00 -10.23
CA GLY A 77 -15.62 14.99 -11.70
C GLY A 77 -16.57 16.07 -12.25
N VAL A 78 -17.07 16.97 -11.40
CA VAL A 78 -18.01 18.04 -11.79
C VAL A 78 -17.27 19.32 -12.13
N SER A 79 -17.40 19.77 -13.36
CA SER A 79 -16.77 21.00 -13.84
C SER A 79 -17.51 22.27 -13.37
N PRO A 80 -16.77 23.39 -13.13
CA PRO A 80 -15.31 23.46 -13.07
C PRO A 80 -14.74 22.73 -11.84
N GLU A 81 -13.55 22.13 -11.95
CA GLU A 81 -12.87 21.56 -10.79
C GLU A 81 -12.63 22.64 -9.73
N LEU A 82 -13.04 22.37 -8.51
CA LEU A 82 -12.86 23.26 -7.37
C LEU A 82 -11.64 22.84 -6.56
N GLN A 83 -10.44 23.01 -7.14
CA GLN A 83 -9.20 22.76 -6.44
C GLN A 83 -9.03 23.71 -5.26
N LEU A 84 -8.53 23.18 -4.12
CA LEU A 84 -8.18 23.99 -2.96
C LEU A 84 -6.68 24.19 -2.87
N THR A 85 -6.27 25.39 -2.47
CA THR A 85 -4.87 25.73 -2.23
C THR A 85 -4.63 25.83 -0.73
N ILE A 86 -3.65 25.08 -0.24
CA ILE A 86 -3.19 25.12 1.15
C ILE A 86 -2.39 26.41 1.39
N SER A 87 -2.63 27.04 2.53
CA SER A 87 -1.88 28.22 2.99
C SER A 87 -1.78 28.24 4.52
N GLY A 88 -0.66 28.74 5.03
CA GLY A 88 -0.36 28.69 6.48
C GLY A 88 0.21 27.35 6.90
N ASP A 89 0.08 27.03 8.17
CA ASP A 89 0.60 25.82 8.80
C ASP A 89 -0.45 24.69 8.70
N VAL A 90 -0.29 23.88 7.66
CA VAL A 90 -1.13 22.71 7.35
C VAL A 90 -0.23 21.57 6.90
N ASP A 91 -0.32 20.45 7.57
CA ASP A 91 0.45 19.24 7.27
C ASP A 91 -0.41 18.18 6.57
N TRP A 92 0.20 17.40 5.68
CA TRP A 92 -0.42 16.18 5.18
C TRP A 92 -0.30 15.07 6.23
N VAL A 93 -1.34 14.27 6.37
CA VAL A 93 -1.41 13.18 7.36
C VAL A 93 -1.51 11.85 6.63
N GLY A 94 -0.77 10.83 7.09
CA GLY A 94 -0.86 9.47 6.60
C GLY A 94 -2.29 8.92 6.67
N GLY A 95 -2.60 7.96 5.79
CA GLY A 95 -3.96 7.43 5.66
C GLY A 95 -4.95 8.41 5.06
N TYR A 96 -4.48 9.38 4.27
CA TYR A 96 -5.27 10.43 3.59
C TYR A 96 -5.91 11.44 4.54
N GLY A 97 -5.35 12.62 4.59
CA GLY A 97 -5.86 13.71 5.41
C GLY A 97 -4.95 14.93 5.39
N ILE A 98 -5.46 16.02 5.95
CA ILE A 98 -4.68 17.22 6.27
C ILE A 98 -4.90 17.59 7.73
N GLN A 99 -3.83 17.96 8.42
CA GLN A 99 -3.88 18.51 9.77
C GLN A 99 -3.78 20.04 9.69
N ILE A 100 -4.79 20.72 10.18
CA ILE A 100 -4.82 22.18 10.29
C ILE A 100 -4.24 22.56 11.66
N ASN A 101 -3.07 23.20 11.67
CA ASN A 101 -2.43 23.76 12.86
C ASN A 101 -2.70 25.26 12.98
N ASN A 102 -2.33 26.03 11.93
CA ASN A 102 -2.58 27.47 11.82
C ASN A 102 -2.63 27.89 10.33
N GLY A 103 -3.60 27.33 9.63
CA GLY A 103 -3.72 27.52 8.19
C GLY A 103 -5.12 27.28 7.68
N LYS A 104 -5.21 27.04 6.39
CA LYS A 104 -6.46 26.70 5.68
C LYS A 104 -6.19 26.08 4.32
N ALA A 105 -7.23 25.47 3.74
CA ALA A 105 -7.29 25.15 2.32
C ALA A 105 -8.46 25.90 1.68
N GLN A 106 -8.21 26.68 0.61
CA GLN A 106 -9.21 27.59 0.03
C GLN A 106 -9.28 27.44 -1.48
N GLY A 107 -10.51 27.38 -2.01
CA GLY A 107 -10.81 27.44 -3.44
C GLY A 107 -10.89 28.87 -3.96
N SER A 108 -10.79 29.02 -5.29
CA SER A 108 -11.07 30.32 -5.93
C SER A 108 -12.58 30.62 -5.90
N THR A 109 -12.95 31.90 -5.84
CA THR A 109 -14.35 32.31 -5.94
C THR A 109 -14.99 31.86 -7.25
N ALA A 110 -14.25 31.93 -8.35
CA ALA A 110 -14.73 31.51 -9.67
C ALA A 110 -15.07 30.02 -9.74
N ALA A 111 -14.24 29.14 -9.17
CA ALA A 111 -14.53 27.70 -9.14
C ALA A 111 -15.58 27.35 -8.08
N SER A 112 -15.61 28.07 -6.95
CA SER A 112 -16.61 27.89 -5.89
C SER A 112 -18.04 28.22 -6.34
N LYS A 113 -18.16 29.05 -7.38
CA LYS A 113 -19.47 29.39 -7.97
C LYS A 113 -20.28 28.17 -8.40
N LYS A 114 -19.63 27.04 -8.74
CA LYS A 114 -20.37 25.81 -9.08
C LYS A 114 -21.25 25.34 -7.93
N LEU A 115 -20.83 25.51 -6.68
CA LEU A 115 -21.63 25.16 -5.50
C LEU A 115 -22.89 26.00 -5.44
N HIS A 116 -22.75 27.32 -5.62
CA HIS A 116 -23.89 28.23 -5.68
C HIS A 116 -24.90 27.82 -6.76
N ASP A 117 -24.42 27.65 -8.00
CA ASP A 117 -25.28 27.42 -9.15
C ASP A 117 -26.05 26.08 -9.05
N ARG A 118 -25.36 25.04 -8.63
CA ARG A 118 -25.93 23.68 -8.49
C ARG A 118 -26.91 23.59 -7.31
N ILE A 119 -26.51 24.07 -6.15
CA ILE A 119 -27.33 24.01 -4.92
C ILE A 119 -28.55 24.91 -5.05
N LYS A 120 -28.44 26.11 -5.65
CA LYS A 120 -29.63 26.93 -5.92
C LYS A 120 -30.59 26.30 -6.92
N PHE A 121 -30.06 25.53 -7.86
CA PHE A 121 -30.90 24.84 -8.83
C PHE A 121 -31.69 23.70 -8.18
N SER A 122 -31.07 22.92 -7.30
CA SER A 122 -31.75 21.83 -6.57
C SER A 122 -32.63 22.33 -5.44
N GLY A 123 -32.23 23.41 -4.77
CA GLY A 123 -32.86 23.93 -3.55
C GLY A 123 -32.50 23.15 -2.29
N GLU A 124 -31.62 22.18 -2.38
CA GLU A 124 -31.23 21.25 -1.30
C GLU A 124 -29.72 21.05 -1.32
N TYR A 125 -29.12 20.62 -0.20
CA TYR A 125 -27.74 20.19 -0.17
C TYR A 125 -27.37 19.43 1.10
N SER A 126 -26.20 18.78 1.07
CA SER A 126 -25.56 18.23 2.25
C SER A 126 -24.07 18.55 2.23
N ILE A 127 -23.50 18.74 3.41
CA ILE A 127 -22.06 18.82 3.65
C ILE A 127 -21.70 17.64 4.52
N GLU A 128 -20.81 16.82 4.05
CA GLU A 128 -20.27 15.68 4.77
C GLU A 128 -18.80 15.94 5.07
N ALA A 129 -18.36 15.69 6.28
CA ALA A 129 -16.98 15.80 6.68
C ALA A 129 -16.58 14.67 7.64
N TRP A 130 -15.39 14.12 7.43
CA TRP A 130 -14.73 13.25 8.39
C TRP A 130 -13.62 14.05 9.06
N VAL A 131 -13.73 14.24 10.37
CA VAL A 131 -12.89 15.15 11.12
C VAL A 131 -12.40 14.54 12.44
N VAL A 132 -11.21 14.97 12.87
CA VAL A 132 -10.69 14.75 14.22
C VAL A 132 -10.42 16.13 14.84
N PRO A 133 -11.33 16.69 15.63
CA PRO A 133 -11.06 17.95 16.34
C PRO A 133 -9.85 17.82 17.27
N ALA A 134 -8.94 18.78 17.26
CA ALA A 134 -7.76 18.74 18.13
C ALA A 134 -8.13 18.83 19.62
N ASN A 135 -9.25 19.45 19.92
CA ASN A 135 -9.80 19.59 21.27
C ASN A 135 -11.25 20.07 21.22
N VAL A 136 -11.90 20.10 22.37
CA VAL A 136 -13.30 20.50 22.56
C VAL A 136 -13.45 21.88 23.20
N VAL A 137 -12.45 22.75 23.04
CA VAL A 137 -12.45 24.12 23.60
C VAL A 137 -12.34 25.22 22.52
N GLN A 138 -12.50 24.84 21.26
CA GLN A 138 -12.48 25.79 20.13
C GLN A 138 -13.80 26.56 20.08
N GLU A 139 -13.72 27.84 19.77
CA GLU A 139 -14.87 28.74 19.76
C GLU A 139 -14.87 29.64 18.51
N GLY A 140 -16.01 30.31 18.30
CA GLY A 140 -16.07 31.36 17.31
C GLY A 140 -17.29 31.41 16.38
N PRO A 141 -18.05 30.34 15.99
CA PRO A 141 -17.59 28.97 15.81
C PRO A 141 -16.35 28.85 14.95
N ALA A 142 -15.42 27.98 15.35
CA ALA A 142 -14.24 27.65 14.54
C ALA A 142 -14.70 26.93 13.26
N ARG A 143 -14.10 27.27 12.09
CA ARG A 143 -14.60 26.84 10.78
C ARG A 143 -14.02 25.51 10.33
N ILE A 144 -14.84 24.49 10.25
CA ILE A 144 -14.45 23.21 9.63
C ILE A 144 -14.56 23.32 8.10
N VAL A 145 -15.78 23.61 7.62
CA VAL A 145 -16.08 23.84 6.21
C VAL A 145 -16.92 25.12 6.09
N SER A 146 -16.50 26.07 5.28
CA SER A 146 -17.23 27.31 5.09
C SER A 146 -17.27 27.72 3.62
N TYR A 147 -18.41 28.21 3.16
CA TYR A 147 -18.58 28.86 1.87
C TYR A 147 -18.96 30.33 2.11
N SER A 148 -17.96 31.20 2.12
CA SER A 148 -18.07 32.52 2.73
C SER A 148 -17.19 33.57 2.06
N ALA A 149 -17.36 34.84 2.47
CA ALA A 149 -16.48 35.96 2.11
C ALA A 149 -15.84 36.61 3.35
N GLY A 150 -16.07 36.06 4.54
CA GLY A 150 -15.59 36.56 5.81
C GLY A 150 -16.57 36.30 6.93
N THR A 151 -16.26 36.75 8.15
CA THR A 151 -17.02 36.42 9.38
C THR A 151 -18.46 36.89 9.39
N GLY A 152 -18.85 37.83 8.57
CA GLY A 152 -20.20 38.41 8.52
C GLY A 152 -21.02 38.04 7.29
N ALA A 153 -20.50 37.20 6.38
CA ALA A 153 -21.19 36.89 5.12
C ALA A 153 -20.83 35.49 4.62
N ARG A 154 -21.82 34.61 4.56
CA ARG A 154 -21.68 33.21 4.11
C ARG A 154 -22.93 32.67 3.45
N ASN A 155 -22.75 31.63 2.66
CA ASN A 155 -23.87 30.78 2.23
C ASN A 155 -24.10 29.65 3.21
N PHE A 156 -23.01 29.00 3.68
CA PHE A 156 -23.06 28.04 4.77
C PHE A 156 -21.75 27.97 5.55
N THR A 157 -21.82 27.44 6.77
CA THR A 157 -20.66 27.01 7.56
C THR A 157 -21.03 25.82 8.43
N LEU A 158 -20.22 24.77 8.38
CA LEU A 158 -20.11 23.77 9.43
C LEU A 158 -18.94 24.17 10.32
N GLY A 159 -19.18 24.35 11.62
CA GLY A 159 -18.19 24.82 12.57
C GLY A 159 -18.25 24.10 13.90
N GLN A 160 -17.37 24.51 14.81
CA GLN A 160 -17.29 23.99 16.19
C GLN A 160 -17.38 25.13 17.19
N THR A 161 -18.22 24.94 18.21
CA THR A 161 -18.19 25.73 19.44
C THR A 161 -18.17 24.78 20.63
N LEU A 162 -17.03 24.69 21.31
CA LEU A 162 -16.82 23.74 22.42
C LEU A 162 -17.14 22.30 22.02
N TYR A 163 -18.13 21.69 22.63
CA TYR A 163 -18.59 20.31 22.39
C TYR A 163 -19.64 20.20 21.28
N ASN A 164 -19.94 21.32 20.59
CA ASN A 164 -21.07 21.40 19.68
C ASN A 164 -20.58 21.55 18.23
N TYR A 165 -21.31 20.92 17.33
CA TYR A 165 -21.28 21.28 15.91
C TYR A 165 -22.30 22.39 15.66
N ASP A 166 -21.88 23.41 14.90
CA ASP A 166 -22.71 24.54 14.49
C ASP A 166 -22.94 24.52 12.99
N PHE A 167 -24.19 24.57 12.57
CA PHE A 167 -24.57 24.71 11.18
C PHE A 167 -25.20 26.09 10.93
N LEU A 168 -24.38 27.03 10.40
CA LEU A 168 -24.86 28.31 9.91
C LEU A 168 -25.25 28.18 8.45
N HIS A 169 -26.45 28.64 8.12
CA HIS A 169 -27.03 28.47 6.80
C HIS A 169 -27.80 29.74 6.40
N ARG A 170 -27.36 30.38 5.30
CA ARG A 170 -28.06 31.54 4.76
C ARG A 170 -29.27 31.12 3.96
N SER A 171 -30.43 31.64 4.33
CA SER A 171 -31.68 31.42 3.63
C SER A 171 -32.55 32.68 3.72
N SER A 172 -33.72 32.64 3.10
CA SER A 172 -34.69 33.73 3.19
C SER A 172 -35.28 33.93 4.62
N THR A 173 -34.97 33.06 5.57
CA THR A 173 -35.43 33.09 6.98
C THR A 173 -34.30 33.32 7.98
N THR A 174 -33.05 33.41 7.53
CA THR A 174 -31.87 33.74 8.32
C THR A 174 -31.24 35.04 7.81
N ASP A 175 -30.24 35.55 8.49
CA ASP A 175 -29.52 36.74 8.05
C ASP A 175 -28.39 36.40 7.05
N GLY A 176 -27.63 37.40 6.59
CA GLY A 176 -26.51 37.22 5.69
C GLY A 176 -25.34 36.44 6.28
N ASN A 177 -25.32 36.27 7.59
CA ASN A 177 -24.36 35.46 8.35
C ASN A 177 -24.86 34.03 8.62
N GLY A 178 -26.10 33.71 8.23
CA GLY A 178 -26.70 32.39 8.49
C GLY A 178 -27.18 32.18 9.94
N GLU A 179 -27.36 33.27 10.68
CA GLU A 179 -27.89 33.22 12.04
C GLU A 179 -29.44 33.18 12.01
N ALA A 180 -30.09 32.45 12.93
CA ALA A 180 -29.51 31.69 14.03
C ALA A 180 -28.91 30.36 13.52
N ALA A 181 -27.79 29.94 14.11
CA ALA A 181 -27.22 28.62 13.85
C ALA A 181 -28.15 27.49 14.33
N LEU A 182 -28.14 26.34 13.65
CA LEU A 182 -28.52 25.07 14.26
C LEU A 182 -27.27 24.50 14.93
N SER A 183 -27.34 24.23 16.23
CA SER A 183 -26.23 23.67 17.00
C SER A 183 -26.68 22.39 17.68
N THR A 184 -25.75 21.44 17.84
CA THR A 184 -26.00 20.28 18.69
C THR A 184 -26.12 20.72 20.14
N ALA A 185 -26.82 19.94 20.96
CA ALA A 185 -27.12 20.35 22.34
C ALA A 185 -25.92 20.16 23.27
N ASP A 186 -25.66 21.12 24.17
CA ASP A 186 -24.53 21.10 25.11
C ASP A 186 -24.47 19.83 25.97
N GLY A 187 -25.64 19.27 26.28
CA GLY A 187 -25.75 18.11 27.18
C GLY A 187 -25.42 16.77 26.55
N ASP A 188 -25.39 16.71 25.22
CA ASP A 188 -25.18 15.46 24.48
C ASP A 188 -23.71 15.25 24.11
N GLU A 189 -22.90 16.33 24.19
CA GLU A 189 -21.44 16.32 23.92
C GLU A 189 -21.11 15.60 22.58
N ASP A 190 -21.89 15.89 21.55
CA ASP A 190 -21.81 15.22 20.24
C ASP A 190 -20.44 15.37 19.57
N LEU A 191 -19.79 16.54 19.73
CA LEU A 191 -18.48 16.77 19.22
C LEU A 191 -17.40 16.27 20.19
N GLN A 192 -16.60 15.33 19.74
CA GLN A 192 -15.51 14.72 20.51
C GLN A 192 -14.16 14.90 19.80
N ALA A 193 -13.06 14.91 20.56
CA ALA A 193 -11.69 14.91 20.02
C ALA A 193 -11.29 13.50 19.53
N SER A 194 -12.07 12.94 18.64
CA SER A 194 -11.89 11.64 18.02
C SER A 194 -12.33 11.70 16.56
N LEU A 195 -12.02 10.68 15.77
CA LEU A 195 -12.51 10.60 14.38
C LEU A 195 -14.04 10.51 14.38
N GLN A 196 -14.67 11.48 13.76
CA GLN A 196 -16.12 11.56 13.63
C GLN A 196 -16.53 11.83 12.19
N HIS A 197 -17.64 11.21 11.82
CA HIS A 197 -18.38 11.52 10.60
C HIS A 197 -19.47 12.53 10.95
N VAL A 198 -19.40 13.72 10.40
CA VAL A 198 -20.43 14.75 10.60
C VAL A 198 -21.06 15.11 9.26
N VAL A 199 -22.39 15.08 9.23
CA VAL A 199 -23.18 15.48 8.06
C VAL A 199 -24.19 16.51 8.46
N VAL A 200 -24.25 17.60 7.71
CA VAL A 200 -25.34 18.58 7.81
C VAL A 200 -26.13 18.60 6.52
N THR A 201 -27.45 18.59 6.64
CA THR A 201 -28.36 18.60 5.48
C THR A 201 -29.28 19.80 5.54
N PHE A 202 -29.72 20.24 4.38
CA PHE A 202 -30.77 21.24 4.22
C PHE A 202 -31.69 20.87 3.07
N ASP A 203 -32.99 20.88 3.34
CA ASP A 203 -34.04 20.88 2.31
C ASP A 203 -35.20 21.81 2.71
N PRO A 204 -36.03 22.29 1.76
CA PRO A 204 -37.11 23.24 2.06
C PRO A 204 -38.27 22.67 2.92
N ILE A 205 -38.34 21.37 3.09
CA ILE A 205 -39.44 20.69 3.81
C ILE A 205 -39.01 20.42 5.25
N ASN A 206 -37.84 19.81 5.46
CA ASN A 206 -37.35 19.38 6.77
C ASN A 206 -36.45 20.42 7.44
N GLY A 207 -35.97 21.44 6.68
CA GLY A 207 -35.05 22.44 7.20
C GLY A 207 -33.62 21.90 7.33
N ARG A 208 -32.92 22.35 8.38
CA ARG A 208 -31.55 21.94 8.68
C ARG A 208 -31.56 20.74 9.63
N GLN A 209 -30.65 19.81 9.40
CA GLN A 209 -30.43 18.66 10.29
C GLN A 209 -28.93 18.40 10.46
N ILE A 210 -28.52 17.87 11.62
CA ILE A 210 -27.14 17.47 11.92
C ILE A 210 -27.14 15.97 12.22
N TYR A 211 -26.15 15.26 11.70
CA TYR A 211 -25.91 13.85 11.94
C TYR A 211 -24.46 13.68 12.38
N VAL A 212 -24.25 12.87 13.40
CA VAL A 212 -22.91 12.49 13.88
C VAL A 212 -22.78 10.97 13.88
N ASN A 213 -21.71 10.46 13.29
CA ASN A 213 -21.42 9.03 13.18
C ASN A 213 -22.61 8.21 12.62
N GLY A 214 -23.25 8.72 11.56
CA GLY A 214 -24.38 8.08 10.88
C GLY A 214 -25.73 8.30 11.55
N VAL A 215 -25.79 8.85 12.76
CA VAL A 215 -27.01 8.99 13.56
C VAL A 215 -27.47 10.44 13.60
N PHE A 216 -28.78 10.65 13.45
CA PHE A 216 -29.40 11.97 13.65
C PHE A 216 -29.28 12.41 15.11
N THR A 217 -28.84 13.66 15.35
CA THR A 217 -28.58 14.18 16.71
C THR A 217 -29.86 14.55 17.50
N ASP A 218 -31.03 14.45 16.86
CA ASP A 218 -32.35 14.83 17.43
C ASP A 218 -32.49 16.33 17.80
N ASP A 219 -31.50 17.16 17.41
CA ASP A 219 -31.58 18.60 17.63
C ASP A 219 -32.64 19.24 16.73
N THR A 220 -33.53 20.02 17.38
CA THR A 220 -34.64 20.66 16.68
C THR A 220 -34.25 22.04 16.17
N ASP A 221 -34.35 22.25 14.86
CA ASP A 221 -34.24 23.59 14.27
C ASP A 221 -35.54 24.38 14.48
N ASN A 222 -35.46 25.45 15.27
CA ASN A 222 -36.57 26.37 15.47
C ASN A 222 -36.71 27.43 14.36
N THR A 223 -35.76 27.47 13.41
CA THR A 223 -35.80 28.40 12.29
C THR A 223 -36.55 27.75 11.14
N ALA A 224 -37.47 28.44 10.52
CA ALA A 224 -38.15 27.93 9.33
C ALA A 224 -37.13 27.71 8.21
N ALA A 225 -37.31 26.67 7.40
CA ALA A 225 -36.35 26.28 6.35
C ALA A 225 -36.01 27.42 5.37
N GLY A 226 -37.02 28.15 4.89
CA GLY A 226 -36.80 29.21 3.90
C GLY A 226 -36.40 28.67 2.53
N ASN A 227 -35.69 29.49 1.77
CA ASN A 227 -35.14 29.13 0.47
C ASN A 227 -33.77 29.80 0.23
N LEU A 228 -33.07 29.38 -0.81
CA LEU A 228 -31.69 29.80 -1.11
C LEU A 228 -31.60 31.04 -2.02
N ALA A 229 -32.67 31.86 -2.12
CA ALA A 229 -32.70 33.02 -3.02
C ALA A 229 -31.56 34.03 -2.73
N ASP A 230 -31.20 34.17 -1.46
CA ASP A 230 -30.23 35.16 -0.96
C ASP A 230 -28.77 34.70 -1.04
N TRP A 231 -28.50 33.48 -1.54
CA TRP A 231 -27.12 32.99 -1.70
C TRP A 231 -26.33 33.85 -2.67
N ASP A 232 -25.05 34.04 -2.37
CA ASP A 232 -24.10 34.88 -3.11
C ASP A 232 -23.11 33.99 -3.89
N ASP A 233 -22.90 34.27 -5.18
CA ASP A 233 -22.04 33.52 -6.08
C ASP A 233 -20.57 33.99 -6.09
N THR A 234 -20.23 34.97 -5.28
CA THR A 234 -18.87 35.55 -5.20
C THR A 234 -18.03 35.00 -4.04
N PHE A 235 -18.59 34.09 -3.26
CA PHE A 235 -17.93 33.51 -2.08
C PHE A 235 -16.94 32.40 -2.46
N ALA A 236 -16.06 32.05 -1.52
CA ALA A 236 -15.09 30.98 -1.69
C ALA A 236 -15.34 29.83 -0.70
N LEU A 237 -15.15 28.59 -1.16
CA LEU A 237 -15.06 27.44 -0.28
C LEU A 237 -13.73 27.45 0.47
N VAL A 238 -13.77 27.24 1.79
CA VAL A 238 -12.59 27.19 2.65
C VAL A 238 -12.73 26.12 3.71
N LEU A 239 -11.65 25.42 4.02
CA LEU A 239 -11.54 24.38 5.04
C LEU A 239 -10.57 24.85 6.14
N GLY A 240 -10.90 24.58 7.41
CA GLY A 240 -10.06 24.80 8.57
C GLY A 240 -9.96 26.24 9.07
N ASN A 241 -10.54 27.20 8.38
CA ASN A 241 -10.57 28.61 8.81
C ASN A 241 -11.65 29.38 8.05
N GLU A 242 -11.73 30.69 8.31
CA GLU A 242 -12.48 31.64 7.50
C GLU A 242 -11.59 32.21 6.37
N VAL A 243 -12.21 32.73 5.32
CA VAL A 243 -11.49 33.46 4.23
C VAL A 243 -10.62 34.58 4.81
N SER A 244 -11.09 35.27 5.84
CA SER A 244 -10.38 36.36 6.56
C SER A 244 -9.30 35.89 7.55
N ASN A 245 -9.09 34.59 7.75
CA ASN A 245 -8.12 33.96 8.68
C ASN A 245 -8.35 34.25 10.19
N ASP A 246 -9.56 34.47 10.60
CA ASP A 246 -9.89 34.85 11.97
C ASP A 246 -10.89 33.92 12.67
N ARG A 247 -11.07 32.72 12.13
CA ARG A 247 -11.92 31.65 12.69
C ARG A 247 -11.25 30.29 12.54
N LEU A 248 -9.99 30.23 12.96
CA LEU A 248 -9.19 29.01 12.89
C LEU A 248 -9.88 27.86 13.62
N TRP A 249 -9.97 26.72 12.95
CA TRP A 249 -10.25 25.42 13.52
C TRP A 249 -8.96 24.57 13.45
N GLN A 250 -8.65 23.86 14.51
CA GLN A 250 -7.52 22.96 14.61
C GLN A 250 -7.99 21.52 14.68
N GLY A 251 -7.37 20.67 13.90
CA GLY A 251 -7.73 19.26 13.81
C GLY A 251 -7.32 18.62 12.50
N ILE A 252 -7.73 17.38 12.28
CA ILE A 252 -7.49 16.64 11.04
C ILE A 252 -8.80 16.59 10.25
N ILE A 253 -8.71 16.84 8.95
CA ILE A 253 -9.80 16.63 8.00
C ILE A 253 -9.38 15.49 7.07
N ARG A 254 -10.18 14.42 7.01
CA ARG A 254 -9.89 13.23 6.19
C ARG A 254 -10.74 13.11 4.94
N LEU A 255 -11.92 13.70 4.95
CA LEU A 255 -12.80 13.76 3.79
C LEU A 255 -13.73 14.97 3.93
N VAL A 256 -14.01 15.62 2.81
CA VAL A 256 -15.13 16.56 2.67
C VAL A 256 -15.85 16.26 1.38
N ALA A 257 -17.17 16.05 1.44
CA ALA A 257 -18.04 15.96 0.27
C ALA A 257 -19.18 16.96 0.37
N ILE A 258 -19.51 17.60 -0.74
CA ILE A 258 -20.67 18.49 -0.86
C ILE A 258 -21.59 17.91 -1.91
N HIS A 259 -22.83 17.66 -1.51
CA HIS A 259 -23.87 17.10 -2.37
C HIS A 259 -24.90 18.18 -2.73
N GLU A 260 -25.42 18.17 -3.94
CA GLU A 260 -26.51 19.06 -4.36
C GLU A 260 -27.90 18.51 -3.97
N ARG A 261 -27.97 17.57 -3.04
CA ARG A 261 -29.18 17.00 -2.45
C ARG A 261 -29.05 16.83 -0.95
N ALA A 262 -30.15 16.91 -0.23
CA ALA A 262 -30.21 16.46 1.14
C ALA A 262 -30.10 14.94 1.14
N LEU A 263 -29.06 14.41 1.80
CA LEU A 263 -28.87 12.97 1.98
C LEU A 263 -29.95 12.41 2.92
N THR A 264 -30.46 11.24 2.57
CA THR A 264 -31.35 10.50 3.48
C THR A 264 -30.58 9.86 4.62
N PRO A 265 -31.22 9.54 5.76
CA PRO A 265 -30.54 8.83 6.87
C PRO A 265 -29.87 7.52 6.43
N ALA A 266 -30.45 6.78 5.49
CA ALA A 266 -29.89 5.55 4.96
C ALA A 266 -28.60 5.78 4.16
N GLN A 267 -28.55 6.85 3.34
CA GLN A 267 -27.34 7.24 2.60
C GLN A 267 -26.23 7.76 3.53
N ILE A 268 -26.60 8.50 4.59
CA ILE A 268 -25.67 8.96 5.61
C ILE A 268 -25.07 7.77 6.36
N GLN A 269 -25.91 6.80 6.74
CA GLN A 269 -25.44 5.57 7.37
C GLN A 269 -24.54 4.77 6.44
N GLN A 270 -24.88 4.66 5.15
CA GLN A 270 -24.05 4.01 4.13
C GLN A 270 -22.67 4.67 4.03
N ASN A 271 -22.59 6.01 4.03
CA ASN A 271 -21.32 6.74 3.99
C ASN A 271 -20.51 6.58 5.29
N PHE A 272 -21.19 6.54 6.43
CA PHE A 272 -20.56 6.23 7.70
C PHE A 272 -19.95 4.82 7.71
N ASP A 273 -20.70 3.83 7.24
CA ASP A 273 -20.26 2.42 7.18
C ASP A 273 -19.10 2.23 6.19
N ALA A 274 -19.09 2.98 5.09
CA ALA A 274 -17.97 3.01 4.14
C ALA A 274 -16.67 3.54 4.79
N GLY A 275 -16.79 4.46 5.74
CA GLY A 275 -15.66 5.03 6.47
C GLY A 275 -14.80 5.98 5.63
N VAL A 276 -13.55 6.20 6.04
CA VAL A 276 -12.63 7.15 5.40
C VAL A 276 -11.18 6.73 5.57
N GLY A 277 -10.31 7.24 4.70
CA GLY A 277 -8.86 7.04 4.79
C GLY A 277 -8.36 5.86 3.97
N ALA A 278 -7.05 5.65 3.98
CA ALA A 278 -6.43 4.49 3.35
C ALA A 278 -6.71 3.25 4.19
N LYS A 279 -7.37 2.28 3.59
CA LYS A 279 -7.65 0.98 4.20
C LYS A 279 -7.05 -0.12 3.36
N PHE A 280 -6.68 -1.20 4.01
CA PHE A 280 -6.26 -2.43 3.37
C PHE A 280 -6.75 -3.63 4.19
N PHE A 281 -6.86 -4.79 3.56
CA PHE A 281 -7.24 -6.01 4.24
C PHE A 281 -6.01 -6.88 4.44
N LEU A 282 -5.79 -7.34 5.67
CA LEU A 282 -4.78 -8.33 5.98
C LEU A 282 -5.45 -9.69 6.21
N LEU A 283 -5.01 -10.69 5.46
CA LEU A 283 -5.43 -12.07 5.61
C LEU A 283 -4.32 -12.88 6.26
N PHE A 284 -4.62 -13.46 7.40
CA PHE A 284 -3.70 -14.35 8.11
C PHE A 284 -4.15 -15.79 7.92
N GLY A 285 -3.36 -16.57 7.17
CA GLY A 285 -3.64 -17.98 6.92
C GLY A 285 -3.54 -18.81 8.20
N ILE A 286 -4.60 -19.48 8.57
CA ILE A 286 -4.68 -20.35 9.76
C ILE A 286 -5.07 -21.80 9.41
N GLY A 287 -5.26 -22.07 8.14
CA GLY A 287 -5.66 -23.40 7.68
C GLY A 287 -4.62 -24.49 7.98
N GLY A 288 -5.08 -25.65 8.41
CA GLY A 288 -4.23 -26.80 8.77
C GLY A 288 -3.70 -26.79 10.20
N ILE A 289 -3.87 -25.70 10.95
CA ILE A 289 -3.42 -25.54 12.33
C ILE A 289 -4.49 -26.10 13.28
N GLY A 290 -4.10 -26.96 14.22
CA GLY A 290 -5.00 -27.42 15.29
C GLY A 290 -6.33 -27.99 14.81
N GLY A 291 -6.40 -28.52 13.59
CA GLY A 291 -7.63 -29.04 12.99
C GLY A 291 -8.49 -28.01 12.26
N VAL A 292 -8.00 -26.78 12.12
CA VAL A 292 -8.65 -25.74 11.30
C VAL A 292 -8.67 -26.18 9.83
N PRO A 293 -9.80 -26.14 9.12
CA PRO A 293 -9.86 -26.53 7.71
C PRO A 293 -8.87 -25.73 6.84
N ALA A 294 -8.36 -26.38 5.81
CA ALA A 294 -7.50 -25.69 4.83
C ALA A 294 -8.25 -24.51 4.20
N ASP A 295 -7.50 -23.52 3.72
CA ASP A 295 -8.01 -22.27 3.12
C ASP A 295 -8.88 -21.43 4.09
N SER A 296 -8.57 -21.54 5.40
CA SER A 296 -9.13 -20.68 6.45
C SER A 296 -8.20 -19.53 6.77
N TYR A 297 -8.77 -18.35 6.97
CA TYR A 297 -8.04 -17.12 7.25
C TYR A 297 -8.72 -16.33 8.36
N ILE A 298 -7.94 -15.51 9.06
CA ILE A 298 -8.47 -14.38 9.80
C ILE A 298 -8.17 -13.12 8.99
N MET A 299 -9.22 -12.41 8.63
CA MET A 299 -9.17 -11.17 7.88
C MET A 299 -9.34 -9.99 8.83
N PHE A 300 -8.51 -8.98 8.68
CA PHE A 300 -8.65 -7.69 9.34
C PHE A 300 -8.87 -6.60 8.31
N GLU A 301 -9.76 -5.69 8.61
CA GLU A 301 -9.79 -4.35 8.00
C GLU A 301 -8.77 -3.49 8.74
N VAL A 302 -7.75 -3.00 8.04
CA VAL A 302 -6.67 -2.20 8.62
C VAL A 302 -6.67 -0.82 7.99
N GLU A 303 -6.61 0.21 8.83
CA GLU A 303 -6.52 1.60 8.40
C GLU A 303 -5.17 2.17 8.84
N GLU A 304 -4.55 2.98 7.99
CA GLU A 304 -3.53 3.90 8.48
C GLU A 304 -4.23 5.01 9.29
N TYR A 305 -4.21 4.84 10.62
CA TYR A 305 -4.93 5.75 11.52
C TYR A 305 -4.31 7.15 11.54
N ASP A 306 -2.98 7.20 11.60
CA ASP A 306 -2.17 8.42 11.51
C ASP A 306 -0.76 8.09 10.98
N ASN A 307 0.16 9.06 11.04
CA ASN A 307 1.55 8.87 10.60
C ASN A 307 2.33 7.84 11.43
N TYR A 308 1.81 7.40 12.58
CA TYR A 308 2.53 6.60 13.57
C TYR A 308 1.80 5.30 13.95
N SER A 309 0.62 5.05 13.39
CA SER A 309 -0.18 3.90 13.84
C SER A 309 -1.14 3.36 12.78
N TYR A 310 -1.47 2.08 12.96
CA TYR A 310 -2.52 1.37 12.22
C TYR A 310 -3.69 1.09 13.16
N LEU A 311 -4.90 1.14 12.63
CA LEU A 311 -6.09 0.66 13.31
C LEU A 311 -6.52 -0.67 12.71
N PHE A 312 -6.45 -1.74 13.47
CA PHE A 312 -6.91 -3.08 13.10
C PHE A 312 -8.35 -3.28 13.57
N ASN A 313 -9.27 -3.47 12.64
CA ASN A 313 -10.69 -3.60 12.90
C ASN A 313 -11.25 -4.95 12.41
N LYS A 314 -12.40 -5.32 12.94
CA LYS A 314 -13.27 -6.38 12.43
C LYS A 314 -12.55 -7.71 12.16
N PRO A 315 -11.79 -8.29 13.12
CA PRO A 315 -11.20 -9.61 12.91
C PRO A 315 -12.31 -10.61 12.57
N THR A 316 -12.29 -11.12 11.34
CA THR A 316 -13.32 -12.00 10.80
C THR A 316 -12.69 -13.30 10.33
N PHE A 317 -13.23 -14.43 10.78
CA PHE A 317 -12.86 -15.74 10.26
C PHE A 317 -13.57 -15.98 8.92
N ILE A 318 -12.81 -16.34 7.91
CA ILE A 318 -13.32 -16.73 6.59
C ILE A 318 -12.70 -18.04 6.13
N ASN A 319 -13.43 -18.80 5.30
CA ASN A 319 -12.90 -19.96 4.59
C ASN A 319 -13.28 -19.86 3.11
N LEU A 320 -12.30 -19.96 2.22
CA LEU A 320 -12.48 -19.77 0.79
C LEU A 320 -13.04 -20.98 0.05
N ARG A 321 -13.30 -22.10 0.76
CA ARG A 321 -13.92 -23.29 0.15
C ARG A 321 -15.42 -23.27 0.33
N THR A 322 -16.14 -23.44 -0.75
CA THR A 322 -17.59 -23.64 -0.69
C THR A 322 -17.96 -24.95 -0.01
N GLY A 323 -18.94 -24.91 0.89
CA GLY A 323 -19.49 -26.10 1.53
C GLY A 323 -18.55 -26.78 2.55
N VAL A 324 -17.59 -26.04 3.10
CA VAL A 324 -16.73 -26.55 4.18
C VAL A 324 -17.56 -26.78 5.45
N THR A 325 -17.24 -27.84 6.18
CA THR A 325 -17.75 -28.06 7.54
C THR A 325 -16.66 -27.65 8.52
N LEU A 326 -16.91 -26.67 9.36
CA LEU A 326 -15.94 -26.09 10.28
C LEU A 326 -15.78 -26.91 11.56
N GLY A 327 -16.85 -27.57 11.99
CA GLY A 327 -16.89 -28.26 13.29
C GLY A 327 -16.91 -27.25 14.43
N SER A 328 -15.91 -27.31 15.32
CA SER A 328 -15.77 -26.37 16.43
C SER A 328 -14.30 -25.96 16.55
N ILE A 329 -13.98 -24.71 16.24
CA ILE A 329 -12.63 -24.17 16.23
C ILE A 329 -12.52 -23.13 17.34
N ALA A 330 -11.72 -23.42 18.37
CA ALA A 330 -11.44 -22.43 19.42
C ALA A 330 -10.46 -21.37 18.90
N VAL A 331 -10.73 -20.10 19.18
CA VAL A 331 -9.82 -18.97 18.93
C VAL A 331 -9.68 -18.19 20.22
N GLU A 332 -8.53 -18.33 20.87
CA GLU A 332 -8.30 -17.72 22.19
C GLU A 332 -6.97 -16.94 22.21
N GLY A 333 -6.98 -15.79 22.88
CA GLY A 333 -5.79 -15.03 23.20
C GLY A 333 -5.03 -14.54 21.97
N MET A 334 -5.74 -14.00 20.98
CA MET A 334 -5.14 -13.48 19.74
C MET A 334 -4.37 -12.19 19.99
N ARG A 335 -3.12 -12.12 19.50
CA ARG A 335 -2.29 -10.91 19.55
C ARG A 335 -1.70 -10.62 18.18
N ILE A 336 -1.47 -9.34 17.92
CA ILE A 336 -0.86 -8.85 16.69
C ILE A 336 0.63 -8.64 16.94
N GLY A 337 1.45 -9.15 16.05
CA GLY A 337 2.87 -8.90 16.00
C GLY A 337 3.24 -8.07 14.78
N ILE A 338 4.31 -7.32 14.90
CA ILE A 338 4.89 -6.48 13.87
C ILE A 338 6.40 -6.67 13.85
N ASN A 339 6.98 -6.86 12.66
CA ASN A 339 8.44 -6.97 12.47
C ASN A 339 9.11 -7.97 13.44
N SER A 340 8.56 -9.18 13.52
CA SER A 340 9.07 -10.31 14.31
C SER A 340 8.93 -10.19 15.84
N LYS A 341 8.18 -9.21 16.37
CA LYS A 341 7.86 -9.08 17.80
C LYS A 341 6.38 -8.80 18.02
N GLU A 342 5.81 -9.23 19.14
CA GLU A 342 4.47 -8.81 19.51
C GLU A 342 4.43 -7.29 19.71
N ALA A 343 3.40 -6.64 19.19
CA ALA A 343 3.21 -5.21 19.40
C ALA A 343 3.11 -4.91 20.90
N SER A 344 3.87 -3.94 21.37
CA SER A 344 3.97 -3.61 22.80
C SER A 344 2.71 -2.99 23.38
N VAL A 345 1.84 -2.47 22.52
CA VAL A 345 0.54 -1.84 22.86
C VAL A 345 -0.52 -2.29 21.87
N GLY A 346 -1.77 -2.05 22.18
CA GLY A 346 -2.85 -2.30 21.23
C GLY A 346 -3.26 -3.77 21.11
N GLN A 347 -3.19 -4.55 22.18
CA GLN A 347 -3.56 -5.96 22.19
C GLN A 347 -5.01 -6.18 22.66
N ALA A 348 -5.98 -5.52 22.00
CA ALA A 348 -7.39 -5.62 22.38
C ALA A 348 -7.96 -7.05 22.29
N PHE A 349 -7.33 -7.90 21.48
CA PHE A 349 -7.76 -9.28 21.26
C PHE A 349 -7.05 -10.31 22.16
N ALA A 350 -6.18 -9.87 23.08
CA ALA A 350 -5.46 -10.75 24.00
C ALA A 350 -6.38 -11.56 24.92
N ASN A 351 -7.57 -11.07 25.20
CA ASN A 351 -8.59 -11.78 26.00
C ASN A 351 -9.71 -12.37 25.15
N LEU A 352 -9.51 -12.46 23.82
CA LEU A 352 -10.48 -13.09 22.94
C LEU A 352 -10.69 -14.56 23.34
N SER A 353 -11.93 -15.01 23.42
CA SER A 353 -12.30 -16.41 23.58
C SER A 353 -13.60 -16.64 22.83
N VAL A 354 -13.47 -17.12 21.60
CA VAL A 354 -14.57 -17.35 20.65
C VAL A 354 -14.46 -18.73 20.05
N THR A 355 -15.60 -19.35 19.78
CA THR A 355 -15.68 -20.56 19.00
C THR A 355 -16.23 -20.23 17.61
N VAL A 356 -15.50 -20.63 16.58
CA VAL A 356 -15.99 -20.61 15.20
C VAL A 356 -16.62 -21.97 14.92
N ASP A 357 -17.86 -21.98 14.47
CA ASP A 357 -18.60 -23.19 14.16
C ASP A 357 -19.60 -22.98 13.01
N ASP A 358 -20.16 -24.09 12.51
CA ASP A 358 -21.12 -24.05 11.40
C ASP A 358 -22.42 -23.28 11.72
N ALA A 359 -22.70 -22.98 12.99
CA ALA A 359 -23.90 -22.24 13.39
C ALA A 359 -23.67 -20.73 13.39
N GLY A 360 -22.47 -20.30 13.72
CA GLY A 360 -22.06 -18.89 13.75
C GLY A 360 -21.43 -18.38 12.44
N TYR A 361 -21.03 -19.29 11.58
CA TYR A 361 -20.33 -18.97 10.33
C TYR A 361 -21.30 -18.78 9.15
N ASP A 362 -21.23 -17.65 8.50
CA ASP A 362 -21.90 -17.38 7.22
C ASP A 362 -20.87 -17.47 6.07
N PRO A 363 -21.08 -18.32 5.06
CA PRO A 363 -20.14 -18.40 3.93
C PRO A 363 -20.01 -17.12 3.11
N ALA A 364 -20.98 -16.21 3.16
CA ALA A 364 -20.94 -14.94 2.43
C ALA A 364 -20.22 -13.82 3.19
N THR A 365 -20.26 -13.82 4.52
CA THR A 365 -19.73 -12.72 5.34
C THR A 365 -18.65 -13.15 6.33
N GLY A 366 -18.42 -14.44 6.48
CA GLY A 366 -17.54 -14.99 7.52
C GLY A 366 -18.18 -14.98 8.91
N GLN A 367 -17.37 -15.17 9.93
CA GLN A 367 -17.77 -15.02 11.33
C GLN A 367 -16.91 -13.94 11.99
N LEU A 368 -17.53 -12.85 12.41
CA LEU A 368 -16.87 -11.79 13.18
C LEU A 368 -16.40 -12.34 14.52
N LEU A 369 -15.13 -12.20 14.84
CA LEU A 369 -14.53 -12.68 16.09
C LEU A 369 -14.64 -11.65 17.22
N SER A 370 -14.59 -10.36 16.89
CA SER A 370 -14.69 -9.27 17.85
C SER A 370 -15.23 -8.00 17.19
N PRO A 371 -16.12 -7.26 17.85
CA PRO A 371 -16.53 -5.93 17.40
C PRO A 371 -15.51 -4.83 17.75
N LEU A 372 -14.44 -5.17 18.47
CA LEU A 372 -13.42 -4.22 18.91
C LEU A 372 -12.42 -3.95 17.78
N GLY A 373 -11.84 -2.75 17.80
CA GLY A 373 -10.65 -2.39 17.07
C GLY A 373 -9.45 -2.22 18.02
N THR A 374 -8.26 -2.22 17.47
CA THR A 374 -7.02 -1.98 18.22
C THR A 374 -6.03 -1.14 17.42
N VAL A 375 -5.35 -0.22 18.09
CA VAL A 375 -4.33 0.63 17.47
C VAL A 375 -2.95 0.01 17.70
N ILE A 376 -2.22 -0.22 16.62
CA ILE A 376 -0.86 -0.77 16.62
C ILE A 376 0.09 0.31 16.12
N SER A 377 1.16 0.59 16.86
CA SER A 377 2.17 1.56 16.44
C SER A 377 2.91 1.07 15.19
N LYS A 378 3.13 1.96 14.23
CA LYS A 378 4.03 1.73 13.10
C LYS A 378 5.47 1.55 13.61
N GLU A 379 6.23 0.70 12.96
CA GLU A 379 7.67 0.56 13.20
C GLU A 379 8.49 1.17 12.08
N THR A 380 8.02 0.99 10.86
CA THR A 380 8.62 1.57 9.65
C THR A 380 7.56 2.28 8.82
N ASP A 381 6.90 1.59 7.89
CA ASP A 381 5.82 2.14 7.07
C ASP A 381 4.91 0.99 6.59
N ALA A 382 3.72 1.33 6.07
CA ALA A 382 2.73 0.36 5.63
C ALA A 382 3.25 -0.63 4.58
N ASP A 383 4.16 -0.16 3.70
CA ASP A 383 4.77 -0.98 2.65
C ASP A 383 5.86 -1.94 3.16
N THR A 384 6.33 -1.76 4.38
CA THR A 384 7.51 -2.46 4.92
C THR A 384 7.28 -3.15 6.25
N ASP A 385 6.19 -2.80 6.96
CA ASP A 385 5.82 -3.46 8.20
C ASP A 385 5.25 -4.85 7.92
N GLU A 386 5.86 -5.88 8.52
CA GLU A 386 5.41 -7.26 8.42
C GLU A 386 4.55 -7.62 9.64
N PHE A 387 3.33 -8.07 9.40
CA PHE A 387 2.39 -8.43 10.46
C PHE A 387 2.24 -9.93 10.62
N TYR A 388 2.02 -10.39 11.84
CA TYR A 388 1.70 -11.78 12.17
C TYR A 388 0.74 -11.85 13.35
N LEU A 389 0.12 -13.03 13.56
CA LEU A 389 -0.74 -13.28 14.70
C LEU A 389 -0.14 -14.34 15.62
N THR A 390 -0.37 -14.18 16.92
CA THR A 390 -0.15 -15.22 17.92
C THR A 390 -1.46 -15.57 18.61
N PHE A 391 -1.57 -16.82 19.09
CA PHE A 391 -2.76 -17.30 19.76
C PHE A 391 -2.37 -18.09 21.02
N GLU A 392 -3.14 -17.99 22.07
CA GLU A 392 -3.05 -18.90 23.21
C GLU A 392 -3.61 -20.27 22.84
N MET A 393 -4.70 -20.29 22.07
CA MET A 393 -5.30 -21.50 21.50
C MET A 393 -5.85 -21.23 20.10
N LEU A 394 -5.55 -22.10 19.16
CA LEU A 394 -6.18 -22.13 17.83
C LEU A 394 -6.59 -23.57 17.49
N GLY A 395 -7.89 -23.80 17.36
CA GLY A 395 -8.43 -25.14 17.21
C GLY A 395 -8.09 -26.00 18.42
N THR A 396 -7.33 -27.06 18.20
CA THR A 396 -6.85 -27.97 19.27
C THR A 396 -5.40 -27.72 19.67
N GLN A 397 -4.73 -26.73 19.10
CA GLN A 397 -3.31 -26.47 19.30
C GLN A 397 -3.09 -25.27 20.23
N PRO A 398 -2.47 -25.45 21.40
CA PRO A 398 -2.11 -24.35 22.30
C PRO A 398 -0.78 -23.71 21.90
N GLY A 399 -0.59 -22.44 22.26
CA GLY A 399 0.67 -21.72 22.11
C GLY A 399 1.11 -21.50 20.67
N VAL A 400 0.18 -21.15 19.80
CA VAL A 400 0.42 -20.89 18.39
C VAL A 400 1.07 -19.54 18.20
N VAL A 401 2.34 -19.54 17.79
CA VAL A 401 3.01 -18.35 17.28
C VAL A 401 3.05 -18.46 15.77
N SER A 402 2.37 -17.54 15.08
CA SER A 402 2.53 -17.42 13.66
C SER A 402 3.76 -16.54 13.41
N THR A 403 4.77 -17.07 12.77
CA THR A 403 5.85 -16.24 12.22
C THR A 403 5.39 -15.68 10.88
N PRO A 404 5.83 -14.47 10.51
CA PRO A 404 5.53 -13.97 9.18
C PRO A 404 6.01 -14.98 8.16
N GLY A 405 5.10 -15.44 7.34
CA GLY A 405 5.43 -16.27 6.19
C GLY A 405 6.20 -15.45 5.16
N VAL A 406 6.84 -16.14 4.25
CA VAL A 406 7.36 -15.49 3.04
C VAL A 406 6.17 -14.83 2.36
N LEU A 407 6.21 -13.52 2.21
CA LEU A 407 5.23 -12.82 1.39
C LEU A 407 5.18 -13.52 0.03
N ALA A 408 4.03 -14.11 -0.30
CA ALA A 408 3.81 -14.50 -1.68
C ALA A 408 4.00 -13.24 -2.52
N THR A 409 4.90 -13.31 -3.49
CA THR A 409 5.10 -12.19 -4.42
C THR A 409 3.74 -11.91 -5.06
N LEU A 410 3.17 -10.76 -4.72
CA LEU A 410 1.97 -10.27 -5.40
C LEU A 410 2.27 -10.23 -6.91
N PRO A 411 1.31 -10.58 -7.78
CA PRO A 411 1.46 -10.22 -9.18
C PRO A 411 1.72 -8.71 -9.22
N LEU A 412 2.82 -8.35 -9.91
CA LEU A 412 3.22 -6.95 -10.06
C LEU A 412 2.00 -6.11 -10.43
N PRO A 413 1.79 -4.96 -9.79
CA PRO A 413 0.77 -4.01 -10.24
C PRO A 413 1.00 -3.75 -11.73
N ASP A 414 -0.07 -3.60 -12.49
CA ASP A 414 0.00 -3.18 -13.89
C ASP A 414 0.95 -1.97 -13.96
N PRO A 415 2.00 -2.01 -14.78
CA PRO A 415 2.97 -0.93 -14.76
C PRO A 415 2.25 0.38 -15.08
N GLY A 416 2.13 1.25 -14.10
CA GLY A 416 1.93 2.67 -14.35
C GLY A 416 3.02 3.07 -15.35
N VAL A 417 2.73 3.97 -16.29
CA VAL A 417 3.62 4.39 -17.38
C VAL A 417 5.07 4.33 -16.89
N ALA A 418 5.78 3.25 -17.27
CA ALA A 418 7.14 2.98 -16.79
C ALA A 418 8.00 4.19 -17.11
N SER A 419 8.80 4.63 -16.17
CA SER A 419 9.94 5.49 -16.50
C SER A 419 10.76 4.75 -17.57
N GLU A 420 11.22 5.45 -18.61
CA GLU A 420 11.96 4.84 -19.72
C GLU A 420 13.23 4.09 -19.26
N ILE A 421 13.64 4.29 -18.00
CA ILE A 421 14.77 3.58 -17.36
C ILE A 421 14.38 3.32 -15.89
N GLY A 422 14.37 2.06 -15.47
CA GLY A 422 14.11 1.61 -14.11
C GLY A 422 15.16 0.65 -13.57
N LEU A 423 15.20 0.47 -12.26
CA LEU A 423 15.94 -0.64 -11.63
C LEU A 423 14.97 -1.80 -11.38
N ARG A 424 15.45 -3.01 -11.64
CA ARG A 424 14.73 -4.23 -11.27
C ARG A 424 14.74 -4.40 -9.75
N THR A 425 13.64 -4.80 -9.20
CA THR A 425 13.55 -5.19 -7.79
C THR A 425 14.40 -6.42 -7.49
N PHE A 426 14.79 -6.62 -6.25
CA PHE A 426 15.59 -7.80 -5.87
C PHE A 426 14.85 -9.12 -6.14
N ASP A 427 13.52 -9.12 -6.06
CA ASP A 427 12.66 -10.25 -6.45
C ASP A 427 12.69 -10.52 -7.94
N GLU A 428 12.62 -9.50 -8.78
CA GLU A 428 12.73 -9.61 -10.25
C GLU A 428 14.12 -10.09 -10.67
N ILE A 429 15.16 -9.61 -9.99
CA ILE A 429 16.54 -10.07 -10.21
C ILE A 429 16.65 -11.56 -9.87
N ASN A 430 16.09 -12.00 -8.73
CA ASN A 430 16.04 -13.41 -8.35
C ASN A 430 15.32 -14.26 -9.41
N ALA A 431 14.14 -13.82 -9.86
CA ALA A 431 13.36 -14.52 -10.89
C ALA A 431 14.12 -14.57 -12.23
N ALA A 432 14.78 -13.47 -12.62
CA ALA A 432 15.58 -13.41 -13.83
C ALA A 432 16.81 -14.36 -13.78
N MET A 433 17.53 -14.36 -12.64
CA MET A 433 18.66 -15.28 -12.43
C MET A 433 18.23 -16.75 -12.48
N ALA A 434 17.09 -17.09 -11.86
CA ALA A 434 16.50 -18.42 -11.92
C ALA A 434 16.15 -18.83 -13.36
N ALA A 435 15.49 -17.95 -14.10
CA ALA A 435 15.09 -18.21 -15.48
C ALA A 435 16.30 -18.39 -16.41
N MET A 436 17.36 -17.60 -16.23
CA MET A 436 18.57 -17.68 -17.06
C MET A 436 19.42 -18.90 -16.76
N THR A 437 19.57 -19.25 -15.48
CA THR A 437 20.42 -20.39 -15.07
C THR A 437 19.70 -21.73 -15.10
N GLY A 438 18.36 -21.71 -15.07
CA GLY A 438 17.53 -22.91 -14.92
C GLY A 438 17.60 -23.52 -13.52
N VAL A 439 18.18 -22.83 -12.55
CA VAL A 439 18.20 -23.23 -11.14
C VAL A 439 16.83 -22.94 -10.52
N ASP A 440 16.27 -23.92 -9.79
CA ASP A 440 15.02 -23.70 -9.06
C ASP A 440 15.26 -22.69 -7.92
N PRO A 441 14.53 -21.54 -7.89
CA PRO A 441 14.68 -20.55 -6.82
C PRO A 441 14.41 -21.12 -5.43
N ALA A 442 13.65 -22.21 -5.33
CA ALA A 442 13.44 -22.90 -4.06
C ALA A 442 14.74 -23.47 -3.45
N ASP A 443 15.71 -23.85 -4.27
CA ASP A 443 17.00 -24.36 -3.80
C ASP A 443 17.85 -23.28 -3.12
N LEU A 444 17.61 -22.01 -3.44
CA LEU A 444 18.36 -20.86 -2.92
C LEU A 444 17.53 -19.95 -2.00
N GLN A 445 16.33 -20.36 -1.66
CA GLN A 445 15.36 -19.58 -0.89
C GLN A 445 15.94 -19.02 0.43
N ALA A 446 16.70 -19.82 1.17
CA ALA A 446 17.26 -19.42 2.47
C ALA A 446 18.31 -18.29 2.31
N SER A 447 19.18 -18.39 1.31
CA SER A 447 20.19 -17.38 0.98
C SER A 447 19.53 -16.11 0.48
N PHE A 448 18.55 -16.23 -0.41
CA PHE A 448 17.77 -15.11 -0.94
C PHE A 448 17.09 -14.31 0.17
N LEU A 449 16.34 -14.96 1.05
CA LEU A 449 15.64 -14.29 2.15
C LEU A 449 16.59 -13.61 3.13
N THR A 450 17.77 -14.21 3.38
CA THR A 450 18.78 -13.61 4.25
C THR A 450 19.31 -12.30 3.66
N MET A 451 19.57 -12.28 2.36
CA MET A 451 20.03 -11.09 1.65
C MET A 451 18.93 -10.02 1.57
N ARG A 452 17.71 -10.42 1.20
CA ARG A 452 16.56 -9.53 1.08
C ARG A 452 16.27 -8.74 2.36
N ARG A 453 16.37 -9.39 3.54
CA ARG A 453 16.15 -8.74 4.84
C ARG A 453 17.15 -7.62 5.16
N SER A 454 18.29 -7.58 4.50
CA SER A 454 19.31 -6.55 4.69
C SER A 454 19.19 -5.38 3.71
N LEU A 455 18.25 -5.45 2.76
CA LEU A 455 18.06 -4.45 1.72
C LEU A 455 16.92 -3.49 2.04
N PRO A 456 16.99 -2.23 1.55
CA PRO A 456 15.86 -1.31 1.58
C PRO A 456 14.66 -1.89 0.81
N SER A 457 13.46 -1.53 1.22
CA SER A 457 12.21 -1.98 0.61
C SER A 457 11.87 -1.30 -0.71
N THR A 458 12.47 -0.15 -0.98
CA THR A 458 12.28 0.62 -2.21
C THR A 458 13.59 0.71 -2.98
N GLU A 459 13.55 0.33 -4.24
CA GLU A 459 14.69 0.35 -5.14
C GLU A 459 14.54 1.53 -6.09
N THR A 460 15.28 2.60 -5.81
CA THR A 460 15.36 3.77 -6.68
C THR A 460 16.79 3.95 -7.16
N ILE A 461 16.96 4.52 -8.35
CA ILE A 461 18.32 4.83 -8.89
C ILE A 461 19.07 5.75 -7.92
N GLU A 462 18.37 6.69 -7.29
CA GLU A 462 18.94 7.65 -6.33
C GLU A 462 19.30 7.01 -4.99
N GLY A 463 18.61 5.93 -4.62
CA GLY A 463 18.80 5.18 -3.37
C GLY A 463 19.64 3.90 -3.51
N PHE A 464 20.23 3.62 -4.68
CA PHE A 464 21.01 2.41 -4.89
C PHE A 464 22.29 2.40 -4.05
N LEU A 465 22.34 1.48 -3.08
CA LEU A 465 23.42 1.39 -2.10
C LEU A 465 24.40 0.28 -2.45
N ALA A 466 25.64 0.40 -1.95
CA ALA A 466 26.64 -0.66 -2.07
C ALA A 466 26.16 -2.01 -1.50
N ALA A 467 25.28 -2.00 -0.49
CA ALA A 467 24.66 -3.20 0.05
C ALA A 467 23.79 -3.94 -0.97
N GLN A 468 23.06 -3.22 -1.83
CA GLN A 468 22.26 -3.81 -2.91
C GLN A 468 23.16 -4.49 -3.92
N GLN A 469 24.20 -3.80 -4.40
CA GLN A 469 25.18 -4.39 -5.33
C GLN A 469 25.86 -5.64 -4.73
N MET A 470 26.22 -5.61 -3.45
CA MET A 470 26.82 -6.77 -2.77
C MET A 470 25.84 -7.94 -2.68
N SER A 471 24.57 -7.68 -2.32
CA SER A 471 23.55 -8.74 -2.23
C SER A 471 23.25 -9.35 -3.61
N ILE A 472 23.17 -8.54 -4.65
CA ILE A 472 22.98 -9.00 -6.04
C ILE A 472 24.17 -9.84 -6.49
N THR A 473 25.40 -9.40 -6.22
CA THR A 473 26.61 -10.16 -6.55
C THR A 473 26.67 -11.48 -5.78
N GLN A 474 26.31 -11.47 -4.51
CA GLN A 474 26.26 -12.69 -3.69
C GLN A 474 25.20 -13.67 -4.23
N LEU A 475 24.00 -13.18 -4.56
CA LEU A 475 22.95 -13.99 -5.16
C LEU A 475 23.38 -14.59 -6.50
N ALA A 476 24.05 -13.79 -7.35
CA ALA A 476 24.60 -14.26 -8.62
C ALA A 476 25.64 -15.38 -8.42
N ILE A 477 26.48 -15.28 -7.40
CA ILE A 477 27.45 -16.33 -7.06
C ILE A 477 26.73 -17.62 -6.64
N GLU A 478 25.68 -17.54 -5.81
CA GLU A 478 24.90 -18.70 -5.38
C GLU A 478 24.21 -19.40 -6.56
N TYR A 479 23.59 -18.63 -7.48
CA TYR A 479 23.01 -19.18 -8.71
C TYR A 479 24.06 -19.85 -9.60
N CYS A 480 25.21 -19.22 -9.76
CA CYS A 480 26.31 -19.77 -10.56
C CYS A 480 26.95 -21.00 -9.89
N ASP A 481 26.99 -21.04 -8.57
CA ASP A 481 27.43 -22.23 -7.84
C ASP A 481 26.50 -23.41 -8.10
N ALA A 482 25.19 -23.22 -7.89
CA ALA A 482 24.18 -24.25 -8.14
C ALA A 482 24.17 -24.72 -9.60
N LEU A 483 24.29 -23.78 -10.55
CA LEU A 483 24.39 -24.08 -11.98
C LEU A 483 25.60 -24.95 -12.31
N VAL A 484 26.78 -24.56 -11.86
CA VAL A 484 28.03 -25.24 -12.23
C VAL A 484 28.24 -26.58 -11.51
N GLU A 485 27.76 -26.72 -10.28
CA GLU A 485 27.86 -27.99 -9.55
C GLU A 485 26.84 -29.02 -10.01
N ASN A 486 25.67 -28.62 -10.51
CA ASN A 486 24.71 -29.54 -11.07
C ASN A 486 25.08 -29.93 -12.52
N ALA A 487 25.51 -31.15 -12.74
CA ALA A 487 25.94 -31.62 -14.06
C ALA A 487 24.85 -31.51 -15.15
N GLY A 488 23.57 -31.65 -14.79
CA GLY A 488 22.46 -31.53 -15.74
C GLY A 488 22.25 -30.09 -16.17
N LEU A 489 22.18 -29.15 -15.23
CA LEU A 489 22.03 -27.72 -15.47
C LEU A 489 23.26 -27.16 -16.21
N ARG A 490 24.44 -27.51 -15.72
CA ARG A 490 25.71 -27.10 -16.33
C ARG A 490 25.81 -27.50 -17.82
N ASN A 491 25.50 -28.76 -18.16
CA ASN A 491 25.56 -29.24 -19.52
C ASN A 491 24.49 -28.63 -20.43
N ALA A 492 23.33 -28.31 -19.87
CA ALA A 492 22.25 -27.63 -20.59
C ALA A 492 22.57 -26.14 -20.83
N PHE A 493 23.18 -25.48 -19.84
CA PHE A 493 23.55 -24.09 -19.94
C PHE A 493 24.77 -23.87 -20.85
N PHE A 494 25.85 -24.61 -20.61
CA PHE A 494 27.09 -24.53 -21.39
C PHE A 494 27.10 -25.51 -22.57
N ASP A 495 25.96 -25.61 -23.29
CA ASP A 495 25.82 -26.55 -24.41
C ASP A 495 26.72 -26.23 -25.59
N GLY A 496 27.01 -24.97 -25.84
CA GLY A 496 28.02 -24.52 -26.81
C GLY A 496 29.43 -24.97 -26.43
N ALA A 497 29.80 -24.82 -25.17
CA ALA A 497 31.09 -25.23 -24.63
C ALA A 497 31.28 -26.75 -24.59
N VAL A 498 30.24 -27.50 -24.28
CA VAL A 498 30.29 -28.97 -24.13
C VAL A 498 30.24 -29.67 -25.48
N ASN A 499 29.50 -29.14 -26.45
CA ASN A 499 29.26 -29.77 -27.76
C ASN A 499 30.12 -29.20 -28.91
N ALA A 500 30.96 -28.18 -28.65
CA ALA A 500 31.82 -27.60 -29.66
C ALA A 500 32.91 -28.58 -30.14
N PRO A 501 33.51 -28.35 -31.32
CA PRO A 501 34.68 -29.10 -31.79
C PRO A 501 35.87 -29.06 -30.82
N THR A 502 35.94 -28.03 -29.98
CA THR A 502 36.84 -27.86 -28.84
C THR A 502 36.03 -27.91 -27.56
N THR A 503 35.76 -29.11 -27.03
CA THR A 503 35.00 -29.29 -25.81
C THR A 503 35.72 -28.71 -24.60
N PHE A 504 34.97 -27.96 -23.76
CA PHE A 504 35.43 -27.52 -22.45
C PHE A 504 35.20 -28.65 -21.42
N ASP A 505 36.26 -29.04 -20.72
CA ASP A 505 36.16 -30.11 -19.70
C ASP A 505 36.18 -29.51 -18.30
N PHE A 506 35.02 -29.47 -17.65
CA PHE A 506 34.85 -29.00 -16.26
C PHE A 506 35.56 -29.87 -15.23
N ASN A 507 36.02 -31.04 -15.60
CA ASN A 507 36.73 -31.98 -14.72
C ASN A 507 38.25 -32.01 -14.97
N ALA A 508 38.75 -31.21 -15.92
CA ALA A 508 40.17 -31.09 -16.17
C ALA A 508 40.82 -30.00 -15.28
N PRO A 509 42.10 -30.09 -14.97
CA PRO A 509 42.87 -28.99 -14.36
C PRO A 509 42.82 -27.71 -15.18
N VAL A 510 42.90 -26.55 -14.50
CA VAL A 510 42.74 -25.19 -15.08
C VAL A 510 43.57 -25.02 -16.37
N ALA A 511 44.88 -25.36 -16.34
CA ALA A 511 45.77 -25.23 -17.48
C ALA A 511 45.32 -26.04 -18.70
N THR A 512 44.59 -27.13 -18.53
CA THR A 512 44.05 -27.98 -19.61
C THR A 512 42.67 -27.52 -20.06
N ALA A 513 41.80 -27.17 -19.10
CA ALA A 513 40.45 -26.78 -19.38
C ALA A 513 40.36 -25.46 -20.18
N PHE A 514 41.19 -24.48 -19.84
CA PHE A 514 41.23 -23.18 -20.49
C PHE A 514 42.25 -23.03 -21.63
N ALA A 515 42.98 -24.08 -21.96
CA ALA A 515 44.00 -24.05 -23.02
C ALA A 515 43.37 -23.82 -24.41
N GLY A 516 44.12 -23.14 -25.30
CA GLY A 516 43.82 -23.05 -26.73
C GLY A 516 42.53 -22.30 -27.09
N GLY A 517 42.20 -21.26 -26.33
CA GLY A 517 41.03 -20.39 -26.61
C GLY A 517 39.72 -20.95 -26.09
N LYS A 518 39.73 -22.01 -25.28
CA LYS A 518 38.50 -22.61 -24.70
C LYS A 518 37.77 -21.68 -23.72
N ALA A 519 38.47 -20.71 -23.14
CA ALA A 519 37.85 -19.67 -22.31
C ALA A 519 36.79 -18.88 -23.09
N ALA A 520 37.05 -18.60 -24.37
CA ALA A 520 36.12 -17.87 -25.22
C ALA A 520 34.77 -18.58 -25.40
N VAL A 521 34.75 -19.93 -25.39
CA VAL A 521 33.51 -20.71 -25.53
C VAL A 521 32.62 -20.56 -24.26
N ILE A 522 33.24 -20.50 -23.09
CA ILE A 522 32.48 -20.18 -21.83
C ILE A 522 31.90 -18.79 -21.91
N VAL A 523 32.66 -17.80 -22.38
CA VAL A 523 32.18 -16.42 -22.53
C VAL A 523 31.05 -16.34 -23.57
N ASP A 524 31.11 -17.12 -24.67
CA ASP A 524 30.06 -17.18 -25.68
C ASP A 524 28.71 -17.64 -25.08
N ASP A 525 28.73 -18.71 -24.28
CA ASP A 525 27.53 -19.22 -23.64
C ASP A 525 26.99 -18.24 -22.58
N LEU A 526 27.86 -17.64 -21.76
CA LEU A 526 27.48 -16.62 -20.79
C LEU A 526 26.86 -15.40 -21.47
N TYR A 527 27.51 -14.87 -22.50
CA TYR A 527 27.00 -13.72 -23.24
C TYR A 527 25.65 -14.03 -23.89
N THR A 528 25.56 -15.13 -24.64
CA THR A 528 24.36 -15.46 -25.41
C THR A 528 23.14 -15.72 -24.53
N LYS A 529 23.33 -16.34 -23.35
CA LYS A 529 22.22 -16.75 -22.49
C LYS A 529 21.88 -15.75 -21.37
N MET A 530 22.80 -14.85 -21.05
CA MET A 530 22.59 -13.87 -19.98
C MET A 530 22.41 -12.43 -20.47
N ILE A 531 23.06 -12.04 -21.55
CA ILE A 531 23.05 -10.65 -22.05
C ILE A 531 22.42 -10.57 -23.44
N GLY A 532 22.81 -11.45 -24.34
CA GLY A 532 22.47 -11.41 -25.75
C GLY A 532 21.15 -12.04 -26.15
N LEU A 533 20.10 -12.03 -25.29
CA LEU A 533 18.80 -12.63 -25.59
C LEU A 533 18.15 -11.98 -26.81
N PRO A 534 18.08 -12.67 -27.98
CA PRO A 534 17.41 -12.12 -29.16
C PRO A 534 15.90 -12.08 -28.94
N GLY A 535 15.28 -10.93 -29.16
CA GLY A 535 13.82 -10.80 -29.24
C GLY A 535 13.15 -10.03 -28.13
N THR A 536 13.86 -9.36 -27.23
CA THR A 536 13.25 -8.57 -26.15
C THR A 536 12.68 -7.21 -26.60
N GLY A 537 12.92 -6.79 -27.85
CA GLY A 537 12.42 -5.49 -28.35
C GLY A 537 13.06 -4.25 -27.70
N LEU A 538 14.04 -4.44 -26.82
CA LEU A 538 14.84 -3.36 -26.24
C LEU A 538 15.91 -2.94 -27.23
N ASP A 539 16.09 -1.63 -27.42
CA ASP A 539 17.24 -1.09 -28.12
C ASP A 539 18.46 -1.19 -27.21
N LEU A 540 19.24 -2.27 -27.43
CA LEU A 540 20.42 -2.60 -26.63
C LEU A 540 21.67 -1.92 -27.16
N SER A 541 21.57 -0.75 -27.81
CA SER A 541 22.71 -0.03 -28.38
C SER A 541 23.83 0.24 -27.37
N ASP A 542 23.47 0.38 -26.10
CA ASP A 542 24.37 0.66 -24.99
C ASP A 542 24.71 -0.57 -24.13
N ALA A 543 24.17 -1.75 -24.45
CA ALA A 543 24.52 -2.98 -23.75
C ALA A 543 25.98 -3.40 -24.08
N PRO A 544 26.69 -4.00 -23.12
CA PRO A 544 28.04 -4.47 -23.36
C PRO A 544 28.06 -5.51 -24.48
N THR A 545 28.98 -5.34 -25.42
CA THR A 545 29.16 -6.29 -26.52
C THR A 545 29.83 -7.57 -26.04
N ARG A 546 29.74 -8.63 -26.84
CA ARG A 546 30.49 -9.87 -26.57
C ARG A 546 31.99 -9.61 -26.41
N SER A 547 32.54 -8.65 -27.17
CA SER A 547 33.96 -8.28 -27.09
C SER A 547 34.30 -7.62 -25.76
N ASP A 548 33.42 -6.76 -25.26
CA ASP A 548 33.62 -6.10 -23.95
C ASP A 548 33.62 -7.12 -22.82
N ILE A 549 32.71 -8.07 -22.86
CA ILE A 549 32.66 -9.17 -21.88
C ILE A 549 33.90 -10.06 -21.96
N GLN A 550 34.33 -10.42 -23.17
CA GLN A 550 35.55 -11.20 -23.37
C GLN A 550 36.77 -10.48 -22.79
N GLN A 551 36.88 -9.18 -23.01
CA GLN A 551 37.98 -8.36 -22.53
C GLN A 551 38.05 -8.31 -21.00
N VAL A 552 36.93 -8.08 -20.34
CA VAL A 552 36.88 -8.03 -18.87
C VAL A 552 37.11 -9.41 -18.25
N LEU A 553 36.50 -10.46 -18.81
CA LEU A 553 36.55 -11.79 -18.21
C LEU A 553 37.84 -12.54 -18.50
N VAL A 554 38.45 -12.40 -19.70
CA VAL A 554 39.53 -13.29 -20.17
C VAL A 554 40.79 -12.57 -20.67
N ASP A 555 40.67 -11.50 -21.45
CA ASP A 555 41.80 -10.91 -22.16
C ASP A 555 42.49 -9.77 -21.37
N GLY A 556 41.80 -9.17 -20.39
CA GLY A 556 42.24 -7.94 -19.72
C GLY A 556 42.12 -6.72 -20.65
N TYR A 557 42.30 -5.54 -20.10
CA TYR A 557 42.17 -4.28 -20.85
C TYR A 557 43.12 -3.20 -20.31
N PRO A 558 43.53 -2.23 -21.17
CA PRO A 558 44.27 -1.08 -20.70
C PRO A 558 43.31 -0.09 -20.00
N ASP A 559 43.70 0.43 -18.87
CA ASP A 559 43.04 1.53 -18.18
C ASP A 559 44.05 2.67 -17.98
N VAL A 560 43.56 3.83 -17.49
CA VAL A 560 44.42 4.97 -17.21
C VAL A 560 44.33 5.30 -15.69
N ASP A 561 45.46 5.65 -15.12
CA ASP A 561 45.50 6.09 -13.74
C ASP A 561 44.96 7.55 -13.58
N LEU A 562 44.94 8.07 -12.36
CA LEU A 562 44.50 9.44 -12.08
C LEU A 562 45.36 10.53 -12.74
N ALA A 563 46.54 10.20 -13.23
CA ALA A 563 47.43 11.06 -14.00
C ALA A 563 47.21 10.94 -15.52
N GLY A 564 46.39 9.98 -15.96
CA GLY A 564 46.11 9.69 -17.36
C GLY A 564 47.13 8.75 -18.00
N ASP A 565 47.99 8.09 -17.23
CA ASP A 565 48.97 7.14 -17.75
C ASP A 565 48.35 5.74 -17.91
N PRO A 566 48.50 5.07 -19.04
CA PRO A 566 47.90 3.76 -19.29
C PRO A 566 48.60 2.65 -18.48
N TYR A 567 47.79 1.80 -17.86
CA TYR A 567 48.25 0.59 -17.20
C TYR A 567 47.37 -0.62 -17.57
N PRO A 568 47.93 -1.85 -17.61
CA PRO A 568 47.15 -3.04 -17.90
C PRO A 568 46.32 -3.47 -16.66
N VAL A 569 45.03 -3.72 -16.87
CA VAL A 569 44.17 -4.38 -15.92
C VAL A 569 44.10 -5.87 -16.23
N ALA A 570 44.48 -6.71 -15.26
CA ALA A 570 44.37 -8.16 -15.40
C ALA A 570 42.92 -8.58 -15.54
N SER A 571 42.66 -9.58 -16.39
CA SER A 571 41.32 -10.15 -16.51
C SER A 571 40.89 -10.86 -15.21
N LEU A 572 39.57 -11.10 -15.09
CA LEU A 572 39.07 -11.88 -13.98
C LEU A 572 39.62 -13.30 -13.97
N PHE A 573 39.78 -13.93 -15.16
CA PHE A 573 40.41 -15.23 -15.32
C PHE A 573 41.86 -15.23 -14.83
N ASP A 574 42.67 -14.25 -15.23
CA ASP A 574 44.07 -14.13 -14.77
C ASP A 574 44.16 -13.98 -13.26
N THR A 575 43.31 -13.14 -12.69
CA THR A 575 43.24 -12.92 -11.25
C THR A 575 42.91 -14.20 -10.49
N MET A 576 41.86 -14.92 -10.91
CA MET A 576 41.44 -16.16 -10.29
C MET A 576 42.42 -17.32 -10.51
N SER A 577 42.99 -17.45 -11.72
CA SER A 577 43.95 -18.50 -12.04
C SER A 577 45.28 -18.33 -11.32
N THR A 578 45.72 -17.08 -11.07
CA THR A 578 46.92 -16.78 -10.30
C THR A 578 46.73 -17.12 -8.81
N GLY A 579 45.50 -17.04 -8.30
CA GLY A 579 45.13 -17.35 -6.92
C GLY A 579 44.92 -18.84 -6.62
N CYS A 580 44.86 -19.70 -7.64
CA CYS A 580 44.59 -21.11 -7.40
C CYS A 580 45.83 -21.85 -6.86
N THR A 581 45.64 -22.69 -5.83
CA THR A 581 46.73 -23.37 -5.11
C THR A 581 47.09 -24.72 -5.75
N ALA A 582 46.10 -25.49 -6.14
CA ALA A 582 46.22 -26.81 -6.76
C ALA A 582 45.97 -26.78 -8.27
N CYS A 583 45.23 -25.78 -8.74
CA CYS A 583 44.76 -25.58 -10.09
C CYS A 583 44.10 -26.84 -10.69
N ASP A 584 43.37 -27.55 -9.87
CA ASP A 584 42.70 -28.82 -10.21
C ASP A 584 41.33 -28.57 -10.86
N ALA A 585 40.50 -29.62 -10.96
CA ALA A 585 39.15 -29.55 -11.50
C ALA A 585 38.16 -28.72 -10.65
N ASN A 586 38.39 -28.62 -9.34
CA ASN A 586 37.56 -27.79 -8.48
C ASN A 586 37.85 -26.31 -8.74
N ASP A 587 39.14 -25.97 -8.92
CA ASP A 587 39.56 -24.63 -9.30
C ASP A 587 39.00 -24.22 -10.68
N THR A 588 38.97 -25.18 -11.63
CA THR A 588 38.33 -24.96 -12.95
C THR A 588 36.87 -24.58 -12.80
N ARG A 589 36.10 -25.32 -12.00
CA ARG A 589 34.69 -24.98 -11.73
C ARG A 589 34.54 -23.66 -10.96
N SER A 590 35.42 -23.40 -10.00
CA SER A 590 35.43 -22.15 -9.24
C SER A 590 35.67 -20.93 -10.12
N ILE A 591 36.59 -21.03 -11.10
CA ILE A 591 36.82 -19.97 -12.08
C ILE A 591 35.55 -19.75 -12.92
N VAL A 592 34.94 -20.82 -13.44
CA VAL A 592 33.71 -20.68 -14.24
C VAL A 592 32.56 -20.05 -13.40
N LYS A 593 32.43 -20.42 -12.13
CA LYS A 593 31.46 -19.77 -11.20
C LYS A 593 31.74 -18.27 -11.06
N GLY A 594 33.00 -17.89 -10.91
CA GLY A 594 33.41 -16.49 -10.83
C GLY A 594 33.10 -15.70 -12.12
N LEU A 595 33.42 -16.28 -13.29
CA LEU A 595 33.09 -15.66 -14.59
C LEU A 595 31.55 -15.52 -14.75
N CYS A 596 30.82 -16.55 -14.41
CA CYS A 596 29.34 -16.55 -14.43
C CYS A 596 28.77 -15.47 -13.47
N GLY A 597 29.25 -15.44 -12.21
CA GLY A 597 28.82 -14.48 -11.21
C GLY A 597 29.10 -13.03 -11.59
N ALA A 598 30.20 -12.78 -12.26
CA ALA A 598 30.55 -11.44 -12.76
C ALA A 598 29.58 -10.96 -13.85
N VAL A 599 29.14 -11.84 -14.74
CA VAL A 599 28.13 -11.50 -15.76
C VAL A 599 26.75 -11.36 -15.17
N LEU A 600 26.33 -12.34 -14.37
CA LEU A 600 25.00 -12.39 -13.77
C LEU A 600 24.78 -11.29 -12.73
N GLY A 601 25.83 -10.85 -12.04
CA GLY A 601 25.79 -9.75 -11.06
C GLY A 601 26.12 -8.37 -11.64
N SER A 602 26.25 -8.26 -12.98
CA SER A 602 26.61 -7.00 -13.65
C SER A 602 25.44 -6.02 -13.73
N ALA A 603 25.75 -4.76 -14.03
CA ALA A 603 24.76 -3.71 -14.22
C ALA A 603 23.74 -4.01 -15.33
N ALA A 604 24.10 -4.84 -16.31
CA ALA A 604 23.18 -5.28 -17.38
C ALA A 604 21.98 -6.07 -16.85
N MET A 605 22.08 -6.62 -15.63
CA MET A 605 20.97 -7.33 -14.98
C MET A 605 20.09 -6.43 -14.11
N LEU A 606 20.55 -5.22 -13.82
CA LEU A 606 19.91 -4.30 -12.86
C LEU A 606 18.94 -3.34 -13.53
N VAL A 607 19.25 -2.94 -14.76
CA VAL A 607 18.50 -1.89 -15.48
C VAL A 607 17.45 -2.54 -16.40
N GLN A 608 16.26 -1.98 -16.44
CA GLN A 608 15.18 -2.37 -17.33
C GLN A 608 14.58 -1.17 -18.06
#